data_d11569dccbcf878f8e4b1e5dae9ca218
#
_entry.id   d11569dccbcf878f8e4b1e5dae9ca218
#
_cell.length_a   1.000
_cell.length_b   1.000
_cell.length_c   1.000
_cell.angle_alpha   90.00
_cell.angle_beta   90.00
_cell.angle_gamma   90.00
#
_symmetry.space_group_name_H-M   'P 1'
#
loop_
_entity.id
_entity.type
_entity.pdbx_description
1 polymer ?
#
loop_
_entity_poly.entity_id
_entity_poly.type
_entity_poly.pdbx_seq_one_letter_code
_entity_poly.pdbx_strand_id
1 'polypeptide(L)'
;EPPIKMGATFVRWSMTEAEIRAAMATTATGIIVVEPVYEFSAGSYTVTVNYPNDETATYTATVGKITTVTAKSIDGKVFKCWKNGDTVLGYTETLRIAPRGDLTLTAEYVDAGTTVDRLPVIALTEISASQQGAKYAVSFTATRSVPDGYTVTEQGVLVSTDSRYGEAGALDAMKLDADGDEPDNTKSLKATNTDATGVTVLNGIVSAADRTVYGRAYMILRDSSGAMVYVYSDTILSGSYNSLTTNGGN
;
A
#
# COMPACT_ATOMS: atom_id res chain seq x y z
N GLU A 1 -10.95 -2.60 -21.68
CA GLU A 1 -9.79 -1.92 -21.09
C GLU A 1 -9.09 -2.88 -20.12
N PRO A 2 -7.75 -3.04 -20.18
CA PRO A 2 -7.05 -3.98 -19.34
C PRO A 2 -7.06 -3.53 -17.87
N PRO A 3 -7.23 -4.44 -16.90
CA PRO A 3 -7.07 -4.13 -15.49
C PRO A 3 -5.67 -3.61 -15.20
N ILE A 4 -5.53 -2.68 -14.25
CA ILE A 4 -4.22 -2.22 -13.82
C ILE A 4 -3.54 -3.30 -13.00
N LYS A 5 -2.27 -3.57 -13.32
CA LYS A 5 -1.43 -4.49 -12.57
C LYS A 5 -0.14 -3.77 -12.16
N MET A 6 0.11 -3.72 -10.84
CA MET A 6 1.25 -3.02 -10.27
C MET A 6 2.58 -3.51 -10.85
N GLY A 7 3.45 -2.58 -11.27
CA GLY A 7 4.77 -2.90 -11.84
C GLY A 7 4.73 -3.63 -13.17
N ALA A 8 3.59 -3.59 -13.86
CA ALA A 8 3.43 -4.25 -15.13
C ALA A 8 2.82 -3.31 -16.18
N THR A 9 3.31 -3.40 -17.38
CA THR A 9 2.75 -2.71 -18.55
C THR A 9 1.85 -3.68 -19.31
N PHE A 10 0.64 -3.24 -19.62
CA PHE A 10 -0.23 -4.02 -20.50
C PHE A 10 0.41 -4.11 -21.90
N VAL A 11 0.54 -5.31 -22.40
CA VAL A 11 1.11 -5.58 -23.73
C VAL A 11 0.00 -5.80 -24.76
N ARG A 12 -0.91 -6.74 -24.45
CA ARG A 12 -2.00 -7.13 -25.32
C ARG A 12 -3.04 -7.95 -24.59
N TRP A 13 -4.16 -8.16 -25.25
CA TRP A 13 -5.11 -9.19 -24.82
C TRP A 13 -4.60 -10.58 -25.26
N SER A 14 -5.00 -11.62 -24.54
CA SER A 14 -4.65 -13.02 -24.85
C SER A 14 -5.15 -13.48 -26.22
N MET A 15 -6.19 -12.81 -26.74
CA MET A 15 -6.76 -13.07 -28.05
C MET A 15 -6.87 -11.77 -28.86
N THR A 16 -6.62 -11.86 -30.14
CA THR A 16 -6.86 -10.79 -31.12
C THR A 16 -8.36 -10.71 -31.45
N GLU A 17 -8.79 -9.63 -32.08
CA GLU A 17 -10.18 -9.46 -32.54
C GLU A 17 -10.60 -10.58 -33.50
N ALA A 18 -9.71 -11.00 -34.40
CA ALA A 18 -9.97 -12.08 -35.34
C ALA A 18 -10.17 -13.43 -34.63
N GLU A 19 -9.35 -13.73 -33.62
CA GLU A 19 -9.50 -14.95 -32.80
C GLU A 19 -10.78 -14.93 -31.97
N ILE A 20 -11.15 -13.77 -31.41
CA ILE A 20 -12.44 -13.60 -30.70
C ILE A 20 -13.60 -13.86 -31.64
N ARG A 21 -13.61 -13.28 -32.85
CA ARG A 21 -14.66 -13.49 -33.84
C ARG A 21 -14.76 -14.95 -34.27
N ALA A 22 -13.63 -15.61 -34.48
CA ALA A 22 -13.59 -17.04 -34.82
C ALA A 22 -14.12 -17.91 -33.66
N ALA A 23 -13.74 -17.63 -32.42
CA ALA A 23 -14.20 -18.32 -31.25
C ALA A 23 -15.71 -18.13 -31.01
N MET A 24 -16.24 -16.92 -31.25
CA MET A 24 -17.68 -16.63 -31.16
C MET A 24 -18.51 -17.49 -32.12
N ALA A 25 -17.97 -17.81 -33.29
CA ALA A 25 -18.65 -18.63 -34.27
C ALA A 25 -18.78 -20.13 -33.88
N THR A 26 -17.98 -20.60 -32.94
CA THR A 26 -17.83 -22.01 -32.55
C THR A 26 -18.21 -22.32 -31.11
N THR A 27 -18.33 -21.31 -30.24
CA THR A 27 -18.62 -21.53 -28.82
C THR A 27 -20.10 -21.80 -28.58
N ALA A 28 -20.42 -22.91 -27.93
CA ALA A 28 -21.77 -23.28 -27.56
C ALA A 28 -22.36 -22.44 -26.41
N THR A 29 -21.49 -21.84 -25.57
CA THR A 29 -21.91 -21.06 -24.39
C THR A 29 -22.08 -19.58 -24.66
N GLY A 30 -21.57 -19.07 -25.78
CA GLY A 30 -21.53 -17.63 -26.09
C GLY A 30 -20.58 -16.82 -25.20
N ILE A 31 -19.80 -17.47 -24.32
CA ILE A 31 -18.84 -16.83 -23.43
C ILE A 31 -17.42 -17.08 -23.94
N ILE A 32 -16.66 -16.00 -24.15
CA ILE A 32 -15.25 -16.06 -24.49
C ILE A 32 -14.49 -15.32 -23.38
N VAL A 33 -13.52 -16.00 -22.79
CA VAL A 33 -12.64 -15.42 -21.78
C VAL A 33 -11.41 -14.85 -22.50
N VAL A 34 -11.21 -13.54 -22.35
CA VAL A 34 -10.05 -12.83 -22.88
C VAL A 34 -9.29 -12.24 -21.71
N GLU A 35 -8.03 -12.64 -21.54
CA GLU A 35 -7.20 -12.21 -20.43
C GLU A 35 -6.19 -11.15 -20.87
N PRO A 36 -5.86 -10.18 -20.00
CA PRO A 36 -4.81 -9.21 -20.27
C PRO A 36 -3.43 -9.85 -20.07
N VAL A 37 -2.54 -9.67 -21.05
CA VAL A 37 -1.14 -10.08 -20.99
C VAL A 37 -0.31 -8.87 -20.59
N TYR A 38 0.51 -9.02 -19.56
CA TYR A 38 1.36 -7.98 -19.01
C TYR A 38 2.83 -8.35 -19.14
N GLU A 39 3.63 -7.34 -19.43
CA GLU A 39 5.07 -7.37 -19.22
C GLU A 39 5.39 -6.64 -17.91
N PHE A 40 6.13 -7.30 -17.02
CA PHE A 40 6.64 -6.66 -15.83
C PHE A 40 7.91 -5.90 -16.21
N SER A 41 8.04 -4.66 -15.73
CA SER A 41 9.29 -3.92 -15.87
C SER A 41 10.42 -4.78 -15.30
N ALA A 42 11.38 -5.11 -16.16
CA ALA A 42 12.58 -5.80 -15.69
C ALA A 42 13.35 -4.81 -14.83
N GLY A 43 13.38 -5.05 -13.53
CA GLY A 43 14.09 -4.19 -12.60
C GLY A 43 14.02 -4.76 -11.18
N SER A 44 14.99 -4.40 -10.41
CA SER A 44 15.04 -4.70 -8.99
C SER A 44 15.49 -3.46 -8.22
N TYR A 45 15.02 -3.36 -7.00
CA TYR A 45 15.43 -2.37 -6.03
C TYR A 45 16.18 -3.04 -4.90
N THR A 46 17.03 -2.30 -4.25
CA THR A 46 17.75 -2.76 -3.06
C THR A 46 16.97 -2.34 -1.81
N VAL A 47 16.65 -3.30 -0.96
CA VAL A 47 16.16 -3.03 0.40
C VAL A 47 17.30 -3.25 1.36
N THR A 48 17.81 -2.18 1.95
CA THR A 48 18.85 -2.22 2.97
C THR A 48 18.21 -2.24 4.34
N VAL A 49 18.60 -3.17 5.18
CA VAL A 49 18.16 -3.26 6.57
C VAL A 49 19.33 -2.94 7.49
N ASN A 50 19.17 -1.92 8.32
CA ASN A 50 20.08 -1.56 9.38
C ASN A 50 19.69 -2.28 10.68
N TYR A 51 20.65 -2.93 11.29
CA TYR A 51 20.54 -3.58 12.60
C TYR A 51 21.34 -2.83 13.66
N PRO A 52 21.15 -3.12 14.95
CA PRO A 52 22.07 -2.66 15.99
C PRO A 52 23.54 -3.03 15.70
N ASN A 53 24.48 -2.24 16.20
CA ASN A 53 25.94 -2.41 16.05
C ASN A 53 26.44 -2.22 14.60
N ASP A 54 25.81 -1.32 13.83
CA ASP A 54 26.18 -0.96 12.46
C ASP A 54 26.17 -2.15 11.48
N GLU A 55 25.48 -3.22 11.83
CA GLU A 55 25.30 -4.36 10.96
C GLU A 55 24.20 -4.08 9.92
N THR A 56 24.40 -4.51 8.69
CA THR A 56 23.46 -4.32 7.60
C THR A 56 23.18 -5.63 6.87
N ALA A 57 21.98 -5.73 6.31
CA ALA A 57 21.62 -6.78 5.34
C ALA A 57 20.93 -6.16 4.13
N THR A 58 21.09 -6.79 2.96
CA THR A 58 20.46 -6.35 1.73
C THR A 58 19.55 -7.42 1.17
N TYR A 59 18.40 -6.99 0.64
CA TYR A 59 17.43 -7.84 -0.05
C TYR A 59 17.17 -7.26 -1.43
N THR A 60 17.02 -8.12 -2.43
CA THR A 60 16.62 -7.69 -3.77
C THR A 60 15.10 -7.75 -3.89
N ALA A 61 14.48 -6.62 -4.13
CA ALA A 61 13.05 -6.50 -4.37
C ALA A 61 12.78 -6.44 -5.88
N THR A 62 11.93 -7.32 -6.39
CA THR A 62 11.53 -7.28 -7.81
C THR A 62 10.39 -6.30 -7.99
N VAL A 63 10.46 -5.47 -9.01
CA VAL A 63 9.38 -4.53 -9.39
C VAL A 63 8.04 -5.25 -9.47
N GLY A 64 7.03 -4.68 -8.83
CA GLY A 64 5.65 -5.21 -8.83
C GLY A 64 5.42 -6.47 -8.01
N LYS A 65 6.41 -6.93 -7.23
CA LYS A 65 6.27 -8.08 -6.33
C LYS A 65 6.42 -7.67 -4.87
N ILE A 66 5.72 -8.41 -4.02
CA ILE A 66 5.88 -8.27 -2.56
C ILE A 66 7.21 -8.92 -2.17
N THR A 67 8.03 -8.16 -1.47
CA THR A 67 9.28 -8.61 -0.86
C THR A 67 9.04 -8.84 0.62
N THR A 68 9.53 -9.95 1.13
CA THR A 68 9.46 -10.29 2.55
C THR A 68 10.83 -10.07 3.18
N VAL A 69 10.88 -9.28 4.23
CA VAL A 69 12.07 -9.02 5.03
C VAL A 69 11.83 -9.61 6.41
N THR A 70 12.82 -10.36 6.94
CA THR A 70 12.72 -10.99 8.26
C THR A 70 13.82 -10.46 9.17
N ALA A 71 13.44 -10.08 10.38
CA ALA A 71 14.36 -9.63 11.42
C ALA A 71 15.29 -10.77 11.84
N LYS A 72 16.55 -10.46 12.07
CA LYS A 72 17.52 -11.41 12.62
C LYS A 72 17.25 -11.67 14.09
N SER A 73 17.54 -12.87 14.56
CA SER A 73 17.70 -13.10 16.00
C SER A 73 19.02 -12.50 16.46
N ILE A 74 18.97 -11.69 17.53
CA ILE A 74 20.13 -11.07 18.17
C ILE A 74 20.17 -11.53 19.64
N ASP A 75 21.28 -12.08 20.06
CA ASP A 75 21.43 -12.58 21.43
C ASP A 75 21.21 -11.47 22.47
N GLY A 76 20.43 -11.77 23.50
CA GLY A 76 20.07 -10.81 24.54
C GLY A 76 19.11 -9.70 24.09
N LYS A 77 18.58 -9.74 22.88
CA LYS A 77 17.65 -8.73 22.34
C LYS A 77 16.33 -9.33 21.89
N VAL A 78 15.29 -8.52 21.97
CA VAL A 78 13.96 -8.82 21.42
C VAL A 78 13.65 -7.81 20.34
N PHE A 79 13.15 -8.29 19.19
CA PHE A 79 12.73 -7.42 18.10
C PHE A 79 11.57 -6.52 18.57
N LYS A 80 11.71 -5.21 18.32
CA LYS A 80 10.71 -4.21 18.69
C LYS A 80 9.82 -3.86 17.49
N CYS A 81 10.40 -3.30 16.43
CA CYS A 81 9.64 -2.86 15.26
C CYS A 81 10.54 -2.64 14.03
N TRP A 82 9.90 -2.54 12.86
CA TRP A 82 10.49 -2.02 11.63
C TRP A 82 10.22 -0.54 11.49
N LYS A 83 11.22 0.22 11.04
CA LYS A 83 11.07 1.64 10.71
C LYS A 83 11.57 1.97 9.31
N ASN A 84 10.98 2.99 8.70
CA ASN A 84 11.51 3.75 7.58
C ASN A 84 11.66 5.21 8.04
N GLY A 85 12.90 5.65 8.28
CA GLY A 85 13.14 6.88 9.04
C GLY A 85 12.48 6.80 10.42
N ASP A 86 11.63 7.77 10.76
CA ASP A 86 10.90 7.81 12.02
C ASP A 86 9.56 7.03 12.00
N THR A 87 9.09 6.64 10.80
CA THR A 87 7.80 5.96 10.65
C THR A 87 7.90 4.47 10.98
N VAL A 88 7.09 4.00 11.92
CA VAL A 88 6.95 2.58 12.24
C VAL A 88 6.11 1.89 11.15
N LEU A 89 6.66 0.83 10.57
CA LEU A 89 5.99 0.04 9.52
C LEU A 89 5.35 -1.24 10.04
N GLY A 90 5.81 -1.77 11.16
CA GLY A 90 5.25 -2.99 11.74
C GLY A 90 6.01 -3.50 12.95
N TYR A 91 5.34 -4.34 13.74
CA TYR A 91 5.85 -4.93 14.99
C TYR A 91 6.09 -6.43 14.89
N THR A 92 5.83 -7.05 13.75
CA THR A 92 6.12 -8.47 13.51
C THR A 92 7.53 -8.63 12.95
N GLU A 93 8.25 -9.68 13.33
CA GLU A 93 9.60 -9.95 12.82
C GLU A 93 9.66 -10.07 11.29
N THR A 94 8.53 -10.41 10.67
CA THR A 94 8.41 -10.50 9.21
C THR A 94 7.63 -9.29 8.70
N LEU A 95 8.28 -8.48 7.84
CA LEU A 95 7.68 -7.34 7.14
C LEU A 95 7.48 -7.68 5.67
N ARG A 96 6.28 -7.42 5.15
CA ARG A 96 5.96 -7.56 3.72
C ARG A 96 5.79 -6.17 3.11
N ILE A 97 6.59 -5.88 2.09
CA ILE A 97 6.64 -4.58 1.42
C ILE A 97 6.63 -4.76 -0.10
N ALA A 98 6.20 -3.74 -0.82
CA ALA A 98 6.28 -3.67 -2.29
C ALA A 98 7.02 -2.39 -2.69
N PRO A 99 8.36 -2.36 -2.56
CA PRO A 99 9.14 -1.15 -2.84
C PRO A 99 9.15 -0.86 -4.36
N ARG A 100 9.24 0.43 -4.69
CA ARG A 100 9.38 0.95 -6.06
C ARG A 100 10.63 1.79 -6.27
N GLY A 101 11.50 1.79 -5.29
CA GLY A 101 12.81 2.39 -5.28
C GLY A 101 13.65 1.69 -4.24
N ASP A 102 14.92 2.04 -4.18
CA ASP A 102 15.78 1.60 -3.11
C ASP A 102 15.21 2.08 -1.77
N LEU A 103 15.19 1.19 -0.78
CA LEU A 103 14.56 1.42 0.50
C LEU A 103 15.53 1.08 1.64
N THR A 104 15.61 1.96 2.62
CA THR A 104 16.36 1.69 3.85
C THR A 104 15.40 1.49 5.02
N LEU A 105 15.50 0.35 5.65
CA LEU A 105 14.74 -0.03 6.84
C LEU A 105 15.66 -0.09 8.05
N THR A 106 15.12 0.21 9.22
CA THR A 106 15.78 -0.03 10.51
C THR A 106 15.01 -1.07 11.29
N ALA A 107 15.69 -2.14 11.69
CA ALA A 107 15.17 -3.12 12.63
C ALA A 107 15.53 -2.68 14.06
N GLU A 108 14.54 -2.20 14.83
CA GLU A 108 14.75 -1.82 16.23
C GLU A 108 14.59 -3.02 17.16
N TYR A 109 15.43 -3.06 18.19
CA TYR A 109 15.43 -4.08 19.23
C TYR A 109 15.49 -3.43 20.62
N VAL A 110 15.02 -4.17 21.61
CA VAL A 110 15.16 -3.85 23.05
C VAL A 110 15.87 -5.00 23.76
N ASP A 111 16.34 -4.75 24.97
CA ASP A 111 16.94 -5.81 25.79
C ASP A 111 15.92 -6.91 26.15
N ALA A 112 16.36 -8.15 26.20
CA ALA A 112 15.52 -9.27 26.63
C ALA A 112 14.96 -8.99 28.04
N GLY A 113 13.65 -9.25 28.20
CA GLY A 113 12.92 -8.94 29.44
C GLY A 113 12.27 -7.55 29.45
N THR A 114 12.55 -6.68 28.46
CA THR A 114 11.84 -5.42 28.30
C THR A 114 10.44 -5.69 27.75
N THR A 115 9.41 -5.14 28.41
CA THR A 115 8.04 -5.15 27.87
C THR A 115 7.98 -4.20 26.68
N VAL A 116 7.54 -4.69 25.52
CA VAL A 116 7.31 -3.88 24.33
C VAL A 116 5.82 -3.65 24.18
N ASP A 117 5.38 -2.42 24.40
CA ASP A 117 4.01 -2.03 24.07
C ASP A 117 3.87 -1.99 22.55
N ARG A 118 3.08 -2.91 22.03
CA ARG A 118 2.79 -3.00 20.59
C ARG A 118 1.42 -2.43 20.34
N LEU A 119 1.37 -1.33 19.61
CA LEU A 119 0.13 -0.70 19.19
C LEU A 119 -0.17 -1.05 17.74
N PRO A 120 -1.44 -1.12 17.33
CA PRO A 120 -1.77 -1.26 15.92
C PRO A 120 -1.18 -0.10 15.10
N VAL A 121 -0.61 -0.43 13.94
CA VAL A 121 -0.05 0.57 13.03
C VAL A 121 -0.49 0.29 11.60
N ILE A 122 -0.77 1.37 10.87
CA ILE A 122 -0.90 1.40 9.42
C ILE A 122 -0.05 2.53 8.87
N ALA A 123 0.72 2.28 7.82
CA ALA A 123 1.57 3.27 7.20
C ALA A 123 1.35 3.28 5.68
N LEU A 124 1.25 4.47 5.10
CA LEU A 124 1.37 4.62 3.65
C LEU A 124 2.84 4.54 3.26
N THR A 125 3.17 3.55 2.43
CA THR A 125 4.54 3.31 2.00
C THR A 125 4.80 3.84 0.61
N GLU A 126 3.74 4.12 -0.16
CA GLU A 126 3.88 4.51 -1.55
C GLU A 126 2.63 5.14 -2.15
N ILE A 127 2.86 6.01 -3.14
CA ILE A 127 1.87 6.54 -4.06
C ILE A 127 2.34 6.34 -5.50
N SER A 128 1.43 6.00 -6.40
CA SER A 128 1.75 5.81 -7.81
C SER A 128 0.56 6.17 -8.70
N ALA A 129 0.79 6.26 -9.99
CA ALA A 129 -0.28 6.57 -10.92
C ALA A 129 -0.22 5.70 -12.17
N SER A 130 -1.39 5.54 -12.79
CA SER A 130 -1.56 4.84 -14.05
C SER A 130 -2.72 5.42 -14.83
N GLN A 131 -2.71 5.26 -16.15
CA GLN A 131 -3.82 5.68 -16.99
C GLN A 131 -4.77 4.52 -17.23
N GLN A 132 -6.07 4.82 -17.14
CA GLN A 132 -7.17 3.89 -17.40
C GLN A 132 -8.08 4.47 -18.47
N GLY A 133 -7.76 4.24 -19.73
CA GLY A 133 -8.48 4.82 -20.86
C GLY A 133 -8.49 6.34 -20.81
N ALA A 134 -9.66 6.96 -20.67
CA ALA A 134 -9.82 8.40 -20.53
C ALA A 134 -9.75 8.89 -19.07
N LYS A 135 -9.48 8.01 -18.10
CA LYS A 135 -9.35 8.34 -16.68
C LYS A 135 -7.97 8.00 -16.17
N TYR A 136 -7.64 8.53 -15.00
CA TYR A 136 -6.36 8.35 -14.34
C TYR A 136 -6.59 7.75 -12.95
N ALA A 137 -5.79 6.76 -12.59
CA ALA A 137 -5.78 6.19 -11.27
C ALA A 137 -4.55 6.66 -10.50
N VAL A 138 -4.76 7.08 -9.26
CA VAL A 138 -3.71 7.29 -8.27
C VAL A 138 -3.83 6.18 -7.25
N SER A 139 -2.77 5.41 -7.09
CA SER A 139 -2.75 4.20 -6.25
C SER A 139 -1.97 4.46 -4.98
N PHE A 140 -2.50 4.02 -3.85
CA PHE A 140 -1.90 4.12 -2.53
C PHE A 140 -1.56 2.72 -2.02
N THR A 141 -0.32 2.52 -1.62
CA THR A 141 0.13 1.28 -0.99
C THR A 141 0.29 1.50 0.50
N ALA A 142 -0.39 0.68 1.28
CA ALA A 142 -0.31 0.71 2.74
C ALA A 142 0.19 -0.62 3.29
N THR A 143 1.04 -0.57 4.30
CA THR A 143 1.39 -1.72 5.13
C THR A 143 0.75 -1.59 6.50
N ARG A 144 0.45 -2.71 7.13
CA ARG A 144 -0.16 -2.75 8.46
C ARG A 144 0.39 -3.86 9.32
N SER A 145 0.34 -3.62 10.62
CA SER A 145 0.66 -4.60 11.65
C SER A 145 -0.26 -4.39 12.84
N VAL A 146 -1.01 -5.41 13.19
CA VAL A 146 -1.97 -5.38 14.29
C VAL A 146 -1.55 -6.45 15.29
N PRO A 147 -1.20 -6.06 16.54
CA PRO A 147 -0.82 -7.02 17.58
C PRO A 147 -2.03 -7.78 18.10
N ASP A 148 -1.78 -8.84 18.87
CA ASP A 148 -2.83 -9.58 19.58
C ASP A 148 -3.66 -8.67 20.48
N GLY A 149 -4.92 -9.01 20.65
CA GLY A 149 -5.88 -8.22 21.42
C GLY A 149 -6.68 -7.22 20.59
N TYR A 150 -6.42 -7.11 19.30
CA TYR A 150 -7.17 -6.28 18.36
C TYR A 150 -7.71 -7.11 17.19
N THR A 151 -8.88 -6.75 16.72
CA THR A 151 -9.48 -7.33 15.51
C THR A 151 -9.75 -6.22 14.49
N VAL A 152 -9.25 -6.37 13.27
CA VAL A 152 -9.53 -5.43 12.18
C VAL A 152 -10.96 -5.61 11.70
N THR A 153 -11.76 -4.57 11.80
CA THR A 153 -13.15 -4.56 11.30
C THR A 153 -13.26 -3.90 9.93
N GLU A 154 -12.43 -2.89 9.68
CA GLU A 154 -12.34 -2.19 8.41
C GLU A 154 -10.94 -1.61 8.24
N GLN A 155 -10.50 -1.47 6.99
CA GLN A 155 -9.28 -0.75 6.65
C GLN A 155 -9.38 -0.19 5.25
N GLY A 156 -8.62 0.87 4.99
CA GLY A 156 -8.66 1.52 3.70
C GLY A 156 -7.76 2.74 3.59
N VAL A 157 -8.08 3.57 2.61
CA VAL A 157 -7.46 4.87 2.41
C VAL A 157 -8.56 5.91 2.23
N LEU A 158 -8.56 6.95 3.06
CA LEU A 158 -9.32 8.16 2.80
C LEU A 158 -8.67 8.89 1.65
N VAL A 159 -9.44 9.26 0.63
CA VAL A 159 -8.93 9.99 -0.53
C VAL A 159 -9.73 11.27 -0.76
N SER A 160 -9.04 12.31 -1.23
CA SER A 160 -9.64 13.59 -1.56
C SER A 160 -8.89 14.25 -2.72
N THR A 161 -9.56 15.17 -3.42
CA THR A 161 -8.94 16.11 -4.37
C THR A 161 -8.94 17.55 -3.85
N ASP A 162 -9.32 17.74 -2.60
CA ASP A 162 -9.34 19.06 -1.95
C ASP A 162 -7.92 19.43 -1.48
N SER A 163 -7.43 20.60 -1.92
CA SER A 163 -6.05 21.05 -1.66
C SER A 163 -5.77 21.30 -0.18
N ARG A 164 -6.79 21.51 0.66
CA ARG A 164 -6.62 21.66 2.12
C ARG A 164 -5.89 20.47 2.77
N TYR A 165 -5.98 19.29 2.16
CA TYR A 165 -5.29 18.11 2.66
C TYR A 165 -3.78 18.05 2.30
N GLY A 166 -3.27 19.07 1.62
CA GLY A 166 -1.83 19.32 1.43
C GLY A 166 -1.27 20.37 2.38
N GLU A 167 -2.08 20.95 3.27
CA GLU A 167 -1.70 22.07 4.14
C GLU A 167 -1.39 21.61 5.57
N ALA A 168 -0.87 22.53 6.38
CA ALA A 168 -0.63 22.26 7.80
C ALA A 168 -1.97 21.93 8.51
N GLY A 169 -1.96 20.90 9.36
CA GLY A 169 -3.16 20.41 10.06
C GLY A 169 -4.00 19.41 9.27
N ALA A 170 -3.62 19.07 8.03
CA ALA A 170 -4.33 18.11 7.19
C ALA A 170 -4.50 16.73 7.87
N LEU A 171 -3.51 16.29 8.68
CA LEU A 171 -3.61 15.04 9.43
C LEU A 171 -4.79 15.04 10.41
N ASP A 172 -5.08 16.16 11.06
CA ASP A 172 -6.21 16.24 11.98
C ASP A 172 -7.56 16.36 11.24
N ALA A 173 -7.56 16.97 10.07
CA ALA A 173 -8.74 17.13 9.25
C ALA A 173 -9.13 15.87 8.46
N MET A 174 -8.15 15.02 8.07
CA MET A 174 -8.39 13.82 7.26
C MET A 174 -8.53 12.58 8.17
N LYS A 175 -9.60 12.55 8.95
CA LYS A 175 -9.97 11.45 9.86
C LYS A 175 -11.47 11.20 9.76
N LEU A 176 -11.89 9.97 9.94
CA LEU A 176 -13.29 9.64 10.20
C LEU A 176 -13.71 10.29 11.53
N ASP A 177 -14.95 10.67 11.65
CA ASP A 177 -15.49 11.14 12.90
C ASP A 177 -15.76 9.99 13.89
N ALA A 178 -16.36 10.28 15.04
CA ALA A 178 -16.65 9.29 16.07
C ALA A 178 -17.67 8.21 15.64
N ASP A 179 -18.51 8.54 14.67
CA ASP A 179 -19.52 7.64 14.10
C ASP A 179 -18.97 6.85 12.90
N GLY A 180 -17.74 7.17 12.45
CA GLY A 180 -17.08 6.55 11.32
C GLY A 180 -17.42 7.22 9.98
N ASP A 181 -18.01 8.40 10.02
CA ASP A 181 -18.35 9.15 8.82
C ASP A 181 -17.13 9.86 8.21
N GLU A 182 -17.14 9.96 6.88
CA GLU A 182 -16.06 10.58 6.11
C GLU A 182 -16.05 12.09 6.31
N PRO A 183 -14.86 12.74 6.47
CA PRO A 183 -14.78 14.19 6.48
C PRO A 183 -15.17 14.77 5.12
N ASP A 184 -15.50 16.06 5.10
CA ASP A 184 -15.94 16.76 3.89
C ASP A 184 -14.98 16.56 2.71
N ASN A 185 -15.55 16.34 1.54
CA ASN A 185 -14.83 16.14 0.28
C ASN A 185 -13.86 14.94 0.27
N THR A 186 -14.07 13.95 1.13
CA THR A 186 -13.31 12.71 1.12
C THR A 186 -14.17 11.50 0.72
N LYS A 187 -13.50 10.43 0.36
CA LYS A 187 -14.08 9.10 0.12
C LYS A 187 -13.19 8.04 0.73
N SER A 188 -13.80 7.04 1.34
CA SER A 188 -13.11 5.84 1.80
C SER A 188 -12.97 4.83 0.67
N LEU A 189 -11.75 4.51 0.32
CA LEU A 189 -11.44 3.35 -0.50
C LEU A 189 -11.19 2.18 0.45
N LYS A 190 -12.18 1.28 0.57
CA LYS A 190 -12.13 0.16 1.51
C LYS A 190 -11.40 -1.04 0.91
N ALA A 191 -10.52 -1.65 1.69
CA ALA A 191 -9.89 -2.91 1.33
C ALA A 191 -10.86 -4.08 1.52
N THR A 192 -10.72 -5.11 0.70
CA THR A 192 -11.57 -6.31 0.78
C THR A 192 -11.12 -7.29 1.85
N ASN A 193 -9.88 -7.19 2.33
CA ASN A 193 -9.34 -8.06 3.39
C ASN A 193 -9.14 -7.29 4.70
N THR A 194 -9.23 -8.01 5.81
CA THR A 194 -9.04 -7.51 7.18
C THR A 194 -7.92 -8.24 7.92
N ASP A 195 -6.96 -8.82 7.19
CA ASP A 195 -5.82 -9.50 7.79
C ASP A 195 -5.04 -8.56 8.73
N ALA A 196 -4.55 -9.07 9.83
CA ALA A 196 -3.81 -8.30 10.83
C ALA A 196 -2.47 -7.77 10.31
N THR A 197 -1.91 -8.39 9.29
CA THR A 197 -0.64 -7.98 8.65
C THR A 197 -0.76 -8.04 7.13
N GLY A 198 0.02 -7.23 6.44
CA GLY A 198 0.15 -7.32 4.98
C GLY A 198 0.22 -5.98 4.29
N VAL A 199 0.15 -6.04 2.97
CA VAL A 199 0.16 -4.90 2.07
C VAL A 199 -1.19 -4.80 1.37
N THR A 200 -1.70 -3.60 1.26
CA THR A 200 -2.93 -3.29 0.51
C THR A 200 -2.64 -2.19 -0.49
N VAL A 201 -3.16 -2.32 -1.71
CA VAL A 201 -3.11 -1.28 -2.75
C VAL A 201 -4.52 -0.87 -3.11
N LEU A 202 -4.80 0.42 -3.02
CA LEU A 202 -6.12 1.00 -3.32
C LEU A 202 -5.99 2.14 -4.31
N ASN A 203 -6.97 2.27 -5.21
CA ASN A 203 -6.93 3.19 -6.33
C ASN A 203 -8.02 4.25 -6.24
N GLY A 204 -7.62 5.52 -6.20
CA GLY A 204 -8.50 6.66 -6.46
C GLY A 204 -8.55 7.00 -7.96
N ILE A 205 -9.73 7.14 -8.52
CA ILE A 205 -9.92 7.43 -9.95
C ILE A 205 -10.29 8.90 -10.15
N VAL A 206 -9.59 9.58 -11.04
CA VAL A 206 -9.85 10.97 -11.43
C VAL A 206 -9.95 11.12 -12.94
N SER A 207 -10.65 12.17 -13.40
CA SER A 207 -10.87 12.44 -14.82
C SER A 207 -9.77 13.30 -15.48
N ALA A 208 -8.94 13.98 -14.69
CA ALA A 208 -7.89 14.88 -15.18
C ALA A 208 -6.50 14.42 -14.72
N ALA A 209 -5.52 14.43 -15.62
CA ALA A 209 -4.17 13.95 -15.37
C ALA A 209 -3.39 14.83 -14.38
N ASP A 210 -3.71 16.09 -14.28
CA ASP A 210 -3.13 17.08 -13.35
C ASP A 210 -3.83 17.14 -11.99
N ARG A 211 -4.97 16.43 -11.84
CA ARG A 211 -5.71 16.40 -10.58
C ARG A 211 -4.91 15.71 -9.49
N THR A 212 -4.49 16.48 -8.50
CA THR A 212 -3.83 15.93 -7.31
C THR A 212 -4.83 15.16 -6.45
N VAL A 213 -4.46 13.97 -6.03
CA VAL A 213 -5.20 13.16 -5.08
C VAL A 213 -4.36 13.06 -3.81
N TYR A 214 -4.99 13.33 -2.69
CA TYR A 214 -4.43 13.17 -1.34
C TYR A 214 -4.98 11.87 -0.75
N GLY A 215 -4.15 11.11 -0.07
CA GLY A 215 -4.55 9.86 0.56
C GLY A 215 -3.96 9.67 1.95
N ARG A 216 -4.78 9.20 2.88
CA ARG A 216 -4.39 8.81 4.23
C ARG A 216 -4.91 7.42 4.55
N ALA A 217 -4.04 6.50 4.94
CA ALA A 217 -4.48 5.17 5.32
C ALA A 217 -5.13 5.17 6.70
N TYR A 218 -6.11 4.26 6.88
CA TYR A 218 -6.80 4.07 8.15
C TYR A 218 -7.15 2.61 8.40
N MET A 219 -7.31 2.27 9.69
CA MET A 219 -7.92 1.02 10.17
C MET A 219 -8.94 1.33 11.25
N ILE A 220 -10.02 0.57 11.27
CA ILE A 220 -10.98 0.51 12.37
C ILE A 220 -10.81 -0.86 13.01
N LEU A 221 -10.54 -0.87 14.31
CA LEU A 221 -10.27 -2.06 15.07
C LEU A 221 -11.27 -2.18 16.23
N ARG A 222 -11.45 -3.40 16.74
CA ARG A 222 -11.99 -3.67 18.06
C ARG A 222 -10.89 -4.16 18.97
N ASP A 223 -10.76 -3.56 20.12
CA ASP A 223 -9.86 -4.07 21.17
C ASP A 223 -10.48 -5.25 21.95
N SER A 224 -9.74 -5.80 22.90
CA SER A 224 -10.20 -6.93 23.74
C SER A 224 -11.41 -6.61 24.63
N SER A 225 -11.71 -5.33 24.85
CA SER A 225 -12.91 -4.88 25.57
C SER A 225 -14.13 -4.74 24.64
N GLY A 226 -13.93 -4.80 23.33
CA GLY A 226 -14.93 -4.55 22.29
C GLY A 226 -15.04 -3.08 21.89
N ALA A 227 -14.20 -2.19 22.43
CA ALA A 227 -14.19 -0.79 22.07
C ALA A 227 -13.60 -0.59 20.67
N MET A 228 -14.14 0.41 19.95
CA MET A 228 -13.65 0.79 18.63
C MET A 228 -12.39 1.64 18.76
N VAL A 229 -11.36 1.29 17.98
CA VAL A 229 -10.08 2.00 17.91
C VAL A 229 -9.82 2.41 16.47
N TYR A 230 -9.59 3.69 16.24
CA TYR A 230 -9.28 4.26 14.94
C TYR A 230 -7.78 4.51 14.84
N VAL A 231 -7.14 3.95 13.83
CA VAL A 231 -5.70 4.08 13.59
C VAL A 231 -5.47 4.64 12.19
N TYR A 232 -4.58 5.62 12.09
CA TYR A 232 -4.29 6.32 10.84
C TYR A 232 -2.80 6.33 10.56
N SER A 233 -2.42 6.44 9.27
CA SER A 233 -1.04 6.72 8.90
C SER A 233 -0.60 8.09 9.39
N ASP A 234 0.68 8.21 9.75
CA ASP A 234 1.30 9.46 10.21
C ASP A 234 1.51 10.47 9.06
N THR A 235 1.25 10.03 7.84
CA THR A 235 1.46 10.83 6.63
C THR A 235 0.23 10.81 5.75
N ILE A 236 0.04 11.91 5.01
CA ILE A 236 -0.79 11.99 3.81
C ILE A 236 0.16 11.98 2.62
N LEU A 237 -0.02 11.03 1.72
CA LEU A 237 0.67 11.05 0.43
C LEU A 237 -0.21 11.72 -0.61
N SER A 238 0.41 12.46 -1.55
CA SER A 238 -0.34 13.12 -2.60
C SER A 238 0.42 13.14 -3.93
N GLY A 239 -0.33 13.14 -5.01
CA GLY A 239 0.21 13.25 -6.35
C GLY A 239 -0.89 13.26 -7.41
N SER A 240 -0.52 13.65 -8.61
CA SER A 240 -1.34 13.54 -9.81
C SER A 240 -0.72 12.53 -10.77
N TYR A 241 -1.47 12.09 -11.79
CA TYR A 241 -0.90 11.25 -12.84
C TYR A 241 0.36 11.90 -13.43
N ASN A 242 0.27 13.18 -13.82
CA ASN A 242 1.40 13.89 -14.40
C ASN A 242 2.62 13.96 -13.48
N SER A 243 2.42 14.32 -12.19
CA SER A 243 3.55 14.46 -11.26
C SER A 243 4.23 13.14 -10.92
N LEU A 244 3.47 12.03 -10.91
CA LEU A 244 3.98 10.71 -10.53
C LEU A 244 4.58 9.94 -11.71
N THR A 245 4.25 10.32 -12.96
CA THR A 245 4.79 9.67 -14.16
C THR A 245 5.97 10.44 -14.77
N THR A 246 6.03 11.78 -14.61
CA THR A 246 7.15 12.59 -15.11
C THR A 246 8.41 12.48 -14.24
N ASN A 247 8.29 12.13 -12.97
CA ASN A 247 9.46 11.93 -12.08
C ASN A 247 10.09 10.53 -12.16
N GLY A 248 9.55 9.64 -12.98
CA GLY A 248 10.09 8.28 -13.21
C GLY A 248 11.07 8.16 -14.38
N GLY A 249 11.51 9.27 -14.95
CA GLY A 249 12.40 9.31 -16.11
C GLY A 249 13.74 10.01 -15.81
N ASN A 250 14.50 9.51 -14.85
CA ASN A 250 15.95 9.74 -14.75
C ASN A 250 16.61 8.50 -14.17
#